data_23ea4e2ec155a579d3f5f42049b82de0
#
_entry.id   23ea4e2ec155a579d3f5f42049b82de0
#
_cell.length_a   1.000
_cell.length_b   1.000
_cell.length_c   1.000
_cell.angle_alpha   90.00
_cell.angle_beta   90.00
_cell.angle_gamma   90.00
#
_symmetry.space_group_name_H-M   'P 1'
#
loop_
_entity.id
_entity.type
_entity.pdbx_description
1 polymer ?
#
loop_
_entity_poly.entity_id
_entity_poly.type
_entity_poly.pdbx_seq_one_letter_code
_entity_poly.pdbx_strand_id
1 'polypeptide(L)'
;MTNPRLVVLELLIKENRPLTIDQVLKLSKGKLAQSTLYRVIGDLRDFGLITEFTTPENTMVIELNSDESGHHHHIFCKECGSITDIELNQELEAALESEVAKIEKYRSISIVSHSLELFGTCSNCTQLS
;
A
#
# COMPACT_ATOMS: atom_id res chain seq x y z
N MET A 1 23.35 -16.69 7.50
CA MET A 1 21.94 -17.07 7.30
C MET A 1 21.09 -15.83 7.16
N THR A 2 20.34 -15.77 6.10
CA THR A 2 19.54 -14.57 5.81
C THR A 2 18.24 -14.59 6.63
N ASN A 3 17.97 -13.51 7.35
CA ASN A 3 16.72 -13.38 8.07
C ASN A 3 15.64 -12.90 7.08
N PRO A 4 14.61 -13.71 6.81
CA PRO A 4 13.58 -13.33 5.83
C PRO A 4 12.89 -12.01 6.16
N ARG A 5 12.68 -11.71 7.44
CA ARG A 5 12.06 -10.44 7.84
C ARG A 5 12.91 -9.25 7.42
N LEU A 6 14.22 -9.36 7.60
CA LEU A 6 15.14 -8.29 7.19
C LEU A 6 15.16 -8.14 5.68
N VAL A 7 15.11 -9.23 4.94
CA VAL A 7 15.08 -9.18 3.47
C VAL A 7 13.87 -8.35 3.00
N VAL A 8 12.71 -8.63 3.55
CA VAL A 8 11.49 -7.90 3.16
C VAL A 8 11.59 -6.43 3.55
N LEU A 9 12.01 -6.14 4.77
CA LEU A 9 12.13 -4.76 5.23
C LEU A 9 13.14 -3.97 4.40
N GLU A 10 14.29 -4.57 4.11
CA GLU A 10 15.30 -3.92 3.28
C GLU A 10 14.79 -3.60 1.88
N LEU A 11 14.03 -4.53 1.28
CA LEU A 11 13.46 -4.30 -0.03
C LEU A 11 12.46 -3.14 -0.01
N LEU A 12 11.60 -3.10 1.00
CA LEU A 12 10.62 -2.02 1.12
C LEU A 12 11.29 -0.67 1.34
N ILE A 13 12.36 -0.64 2.13
CA ILE A 13 13.12 0.59 2.36
C ILE A 13 13.81 1.04 1.08
N LYS A 14 14.47 0.11 0.40
CA LYS A 14 15.24 0.41 -0.81
C LYS A 14 14.34 0.90 -1.94
N GLU A 15 13.24 0.19 -2.17
CA GLU A 15 12.34 0.55 -3.27
C GLU A 15 11.50 1.78 -2.94
N ASN A 16 11.26 2.01 -1.66
CA ASN A 16 10.51 3.17 -1.16
C ASN A 16 9.16 3.37 -1.87
N ARG A 17 8.45 2.27 -2.07
CA ARG A 17 7.12 2.26 -2.69
C ARG A 17 6.39 0.99 -2.30
N PRO A 18 5.07 0.96 -2.43
CA PRO A 18 4.34 -0.29 -2.21
C PRO A 18 4.78 -1.36 -3.21
N LEU A 19 4.85 -2.59 -2.76
CA LEU A 19 5.26 -3.72 -3.59
C LEU A 19 4.22 -4.82 -3.53
N THR A 20 3.96 -5.44 -4.68
CA THR A 20 3.13 -6.64 -4.72
C THR A 20 3.96 -7.84 -4.24
N ILE A 21 3.27 -8.92 -3.89
CA ILE A 21 3.94 -10.16 -3.49
C ILE A 21 4.90 -10.63 -4.60
N ASP A 22 4.43 -10.58 -5.85
CA ASP A 22 5.23 -10.97 -7.00
C ASP A 22 6.51 -10.15 -7.12
N GLN A 23 6.38 -8.83 -6.92
CA GLN A 23 7.54 -7.94 -6.99
C GLN A 23 8.54 -8.26 -5.90
N VAL A 24 8.07 -8.53 -4.69
CA VAL A 24 8.97 -8.90 -3.58
C VAL A 24 9.71 -10.19 -3.90
N LEU A 25 9.00 -11.19 -4.41
CA LEU A 25 9.64 -12.46 -4.77
C LEU A 25 10.70 -12.27 -5.85
N LYS A 26 10.41 -11.49 -6.87
CA LYS A 26 11.37 -11.22 -7.95
C LYS A 26 12.57 -10.44 -7.45
N LEU A 27 12.33 -9.41 -6.65
CA LEU A 27 13.42 -8.56 -6.13
C LEU A 27 14.29 -9.30 -5.12
N SER A 28 13.75 -10.31 -4.45
CA SER A 28 14.52 -11.10 -3.49
C SER A 28 15.49 -12.06 -4.17
N LYS A 29 15.36 -12.24 -5.48
CA LYS A 29 16.27 -13.09 -6.29
C LYS A 29 16.39 -14.52 -5.74
N GLY A 30 15.27 -15.11 -5.38
CA GLY A 30 15.22 -16.47 -4.90
C GLY A 30 15.55 -16.65 -3.43
N LYS A 31 15.79 -15.59 -2.68
CA LYS A 31 16.08 -15.69 -1.25
C LYS A 31 14.85 -16.02 -0.42
N LEU A 32 13.66 -15.81 -0.97
CA LEU A 32 12.41 -16.04 -0.27
C LEU A 32 11.52 -17.00 -1.05
N ALA A 33 11.02 -18.03 -0.37
CA ALA A 33 9.94 -18.82 -0.90
C ALA A 33 8.61 -18.09 -0.65
N GLN A 34 7.62 -18.37 -1.48
CA GLN A 34 6.31 -17.71 -1.36
C GLN A 34 5.67 -17.97 0.01
N SER A 35 5.73 -19.20 0.49
CA SER A 35 5.16 -19.55 1.79
C SER A 35 5.85 -18.82 2.93
N THR A 36 7.18 -18.68 2.85
CA THR A 36 7.94 -17.93 3.84
C THR A 36 7.56 -16.45 3.80
N LEU A 37 7.38 -15.91 2.60
CA LEU A 37 7.00 -14.50 2.46
C LEU A 37 5.66 -14.21 3.13
N TYR A 38 4.65 -15.07 2.91
CA TYR A 38 3.34 -14.86 3.54
C TYR A 38 3.42 -14.89 5.06
N ARG A 39 4.26 -15.77 5.61
CA ARG A 39 4.46 -15.83 7.05
C ARG A 39 5.12 -14.56 7.58
N VAL A 40 6.15 -14.08 6.86
CA VAL A 40 6.87 -12.87 7.23
C VAL A 40 5.94 -11.66 7.19
N ILE A 41 5.09 -11.56 6.17
CA ILE A 41 4.13 -10.47 6.05
C ILE A 41 3.21 -10.45 7.27
N GLY A 42 2.70 -11.60 7.68
CA GLY A 42 1.87 -11.70 8.87
C GLY A 42 2.58 -11.20 10.12
N ASP A 43 3.85 -11.61 10.29
CA ASP A 43 4.65 -11.18 11.44
C ASP A 43 4.88 -9.66 11.43
N LEU A 44 5.28 -9.12 10.29
CA LEU A 44 5.57 -7.69 10.18
C LEU A 44 4.31 -6.83 10.36
N ARG A 45 3.19 -7.31 9.85
CA ARG A 45 1.90 -6.65 10.05
C ARG A 45 1.55 -6.64 11.53
N ASP A 46 1.72 -7.77 12.21
CA ASP A 46 1.39 -7.89 13.63
C ASP A 46 2.28 -7.01 14.50
N PHE A 47 3.52 -6.79 14.08
CA PHE A 47 4.44 -5.87 14.76
C PHE A 47 4.14 -4.40 14.40
N GLY A 48 3.24 -4.13 13.48
CA GLY A 48 2.92 -2.76 13.09
C GLY A 48 3.93 -2.12 12.15
N LEU A 49 4.79 -2.91 11.52
CA LEU A 49 5.85 -2.38 10.66
C LEU A 49 5.41 -2.19 9.22
N ILE A 50 4.42 -2.93 8.77
CA ILE A 50 3.90 -2.82 7.41
C ILE A 50 2.38 -2.78 7.42
N THR A 51 1.84 -2.26 6.33
CA THR A 51 0.41 -2.29 6.05
C THR A 51 0.21 -3.08 4.76
N GLU A 52 -0.83 -3.89 4.71
CA GLU A 52 -1.19 -4.59 3.48
C GLU A 52 -2.54 -4.09 2.98
N PHE A 53 -2.68 -4.06 1.66
CA PHE A 53 -3.94 -3.72 1.03
C PHE A 53 -4.07 -4.51 -0.26
N THR A 54 -5.27 -4.51 -0.82
CA THR A 54 -5.58 -5.29 -2.02
C THR A 54 -5.94 -4.35 -3.16
N THR A 55 -5.38 -4.61 -4.34
CA THR A 55 -5.69 -3.83 -5.54
C THR A 55 -7.07 -4.22 -6.08
N PRO A 56 -7.63 -3.42 -7.00
CA PRO A 56 -8.89 -3.79 -7.65
C PRO A 56 -8.85 -5.15 -8.36
N GLU A 57 -7.66 -5.57 -8.80
CA GLU A 57 -7.48 -6.89 -9.41
C GLU A 57 -7.30 -8.00 -8.38
N ASN A 58 -7.52 -7.67 -7.10
CA ASN A 58 -7.41 -8.62 -6.00
C ASN A 58 -5.97 -9.09 -5.74
N THR A 59 -5.00 -8.23 -6.00
CA THR A 59 -3.60 -8.52 -5.75
C THR A 59 -3.17 -7.90 -4.43
N MET A 60 -2.51 -8.67 -3.58
CA MET A 60 -2.01 -8.16 -2.30
C MET A 60 -0.78 -7.29 -2.50
N VAL A 61 -0.76 -6.15 -1.81
CA VAL A 61 0.34 -5.20 -1.84
C VAL A 61 0.76 -4.88 -0.41
N ILE A 62 2.04 -4.71 -0.18
CA ILE A 62 2.57 -4.35 1.13
C ILE A 62 3.38 -3.06 1.04
N GLU A 63 3.35 -2.28 2.11
CA GLU A 63 4.18 -1.08 2.20
C GLU A 63 4.58 -0.84 3.65
N LEU A 64 5.69 -0.12 3.83
CA LEU A 64 6.14 0.23 5.17
C LEU A 64 5.17 1.23 5.81
N ASN A 65 4.91 1.02 7.09
CA ASN A 65 4.17 2.00 7.86
C ASN A 65 5.06 3.22 8.09
N SER A 66 4.49 4.39 7.89
CA SER A 66 5.17 5.63 8.18
C SER A 66 4.65 6.16 9.51
N ASP A 67 5.56 6.61 10.35
CA ASP A 67 5.19 7.16 11.66
C ASP A 67 4.51 8.51 11.55
N GLU A 68 4.54 9.11 10.37
CA GLU A 68 4.08 10.47 10.17
C GLU A 68 2.68 10.54 9.58
N SER A 69 1.68 10.28 10.35
CA SER A 69 0.28 10.40 9.98
C SER A 69 -0.31 9.19 9.27
N GLY A 70 0.49 8.37 8.67
CA GLY A 70 0.07 7.07 8.15
C GLY A 70 -1.09 7.04 7.18
N HIS A 71 -1.52 8.16 6.67
CA HIS A 71 -2.69 8.19 5.79
C HIS A 71 -2.29 8.55 4.38
N HIS A 72 -2.11 7.50 3.56
CA HIS A 72 -1.71 7.67 2.16
C HIS A 72 -2.80 7.15 1.25
N HIS A 73 -2.92 7.78 0.11
CA HIS A 73 -3.78 7.30 -0.96
C HIS A 73 -2.89 6.82 -2.10
N HIS A 74 -3.46 6.15 -3.07
CA HIS A 74 -2.68 5.47 -4.10
C HIS A 74 -3.17 5.80 -5.49
N ILE A 75 -2.24 5.83 -6.45
CA ILE A 75 -2.53 5.90 -7.87
C ILE A 75 -2.07 4.58 -8.49
N PHE A 76 -2.96 3.94 -9.24
CA PHE A 76 -2.65 2.70 -9.94
C PHE A 76 -2.58 2.96 -11.44
N CYS A 77 -1.47 2.53 -12.08
CA CYS A 77 -1.39 2.56 -13.51
C CYS A 77 -2.07 1.33 -14.08
N LYS A 78 -3.04 1.52 -14.96
CA LYS A 78 -3.78 0.42 -15.56
C LYS A 78 -2.94 -0.41 -16.53
N GLU A 79 -1.90 0.19 -17.10
CA GLU A 79 -1.10 -0.47 -18.12
C GLU A 79 0.02 -1.32 -17.54
N CYS A 80 0.83 -0.74 -16.67
CA CYS A 80 2.00 -1.45 -16.14
C CYS A 80 1.83 -1.93 -14.71
N GLY A 81 0.75 -1.56 -14.03
CA GLY A 81 0.49 -1.98 -12.67
C GLY A 81 1.29 -1.26 -11.60
N SER A 82 2.01 -0.19 -11.96
CA SER A 82 2.77 0.56 -10.96
C SER A 82 1.84 1.22 -9.96
N ILE A 83 2.32 1.36 -8.74
CA ILE A 83 1.55 1.93 -7.63
C ILE A 83 2.37 3.09 -7.06
N THR A 84 1.74 4.24 -6.93
CA THR A 84 2.38 5.43 -6.39
C THR A 84 1.59 5.94 -5.20
N ASP A 85 2.27 6.23 -4.11
CA ASP A 85 1.64 6.84 -2.95
C ASP A 85 1.47 8.33 -3.20
N ILE A 86 0.32 8.85 -2.80
CA ILE A 86 0.05 10.28 -2.85
C ILE A 86 -0.50 10.75 -1.52
N GLU A 87 -0.30 12.01 -1.23
CA GLU A 87 -0.91 12.66 -0.08
C GLU A 87 -1.87 13.71 -0.59
N LEU A 88 -3.05 13.74 -0.02
CA LEU A 88 -4.01 14.78 -0.33
C LEU A 88 -3.70 16.03 0.50
N ASN A 89 -4.14 17.17 0.00
CA ASN A 89 -4.07 18.42 0.72
C ASN A 89 -4.75 18.26 2.08
N GLN A 90 -4.16 18.85 3.13
CA GLN A 90 -4.68 18.74 4.49
C GLN A 90 -6.10 19.28 4.62
N GLU A 91 -6.44 20.31 3.88
CA GLU A 91 -7.80 20.85 3.89
C GLU A 91 -8.80 19.85 3.34
N LEU A 92 -8.42 19.15 2.28
CA LEU A 92 -9.26 18.13 1.70
C LEU A 92 -9.41 16.92 2.64
N GLU A 93 -8.34 16.50 3.27
CA GLU A 93 -8.40 15.42 4.24
C GLU A 93 -9.33 15.77 5.41
N ALA A 94 -9.23 16.99 5.91
CA ALA A 94 -10.09 17.47 6.99
C ALA A 94 -11.55 17.51 6.55
N ALA A 95 -11.81 17.90 5.30
CA ALA A 95 -13.16 17.93 4.75
C ALA A 95 -13.72 16.50 4.65
N LEU A 96 -12.90 15.54 4.23
CA LEU A 96 -13.32 14.14 4.17
C LEU A 96 -13.66 13.60 5.56
N GLU A 97 -12.83 13.89 6.55
CA GLU A 97 -13.10 13.46 7.92
C GLU A 97 -14.40 14.06 8.45
N SER A 98 -14.64 15.31 8.13
CA SER A 98 -15.88 15.98 8.52
C SER A 98 -17.09 15.32 7.88
N GLU A 99 -16.99 14.98 6.60
CA GLU A 99 -18.08 14.30 5.90
C GLU A 99 -18.33 12.91 6.47
N VAL A 100 -17.24 12.18 6.79
CA VAL A 100 -17.36 10.86 7.40
C VAL A 100 -18.11 10.96 8.73
N ALA A 101 -17.78 11.96 9.56
CA ALA A 101 -18.45 12.16 10.83
C ALA A 101 -19.94 12.43 10.66
N LYS A 102 -20.32 13.20 9.63
CA LYS A 102 -21.72 13.44 9.31
C LYS A 102 -22.45 12.18 8.89
N ILE A 103 -21.78 11.35 8.07
CA ILE A 103 -22.35 10.09 7.62
C ILE A 103 -22.57 9.16 8.80
N GLU A 104 -21.61 9.09 9.73
CA GLU A 104 -21.74 8.27 10.92
C GLU A 104 -23.01 8.62 11.70
N LYS A 105 -23.25 9.92 11.87
CA LYS A 105 -24.41 10.37 12.62
C LYS A 105 -25.71 10.05 11.91
N TYR A 106 -25.73 10.32 10.63
CA TYR A 106 -27.00 10.26 9.94
C TYR A 106 -27.33 8.85 9.42
N ARG A 107 -26.36 7.96 9.37
CA ARG A 107 -26.58 6.55 9.04
C ARG A 107 -26.50 5.64 10.25
N SER A 108 -26.17 6.18 11.42
CA SER A 108 -25.99 5.40 12.64
C SER A 108 -25.01 4.25 12.46
N ILE A 109 -23.87 4.56 11.86
CA ILE A 109 -22.85 3.57 11.57
C ILE A 109 -21.49 4.09 12.10
N SER A 110 -20.64 3.17 12.51
CA SER A 110 -19.28 3.52 12.93
C SER A 110 -18.34 3.27 11.77
N ILE A 111 -17.60 4.30 11.37
CA ILE A 111 -16.67 4.22 10.24
C ILE A 111 -15.25 4.21 10.79
N VAL A 112 -14.49 3.16 10.46
CA VAL A 112 -13.16 2.94 10.99
C VAL A 112 -12.09 3.65 10.15
N SER A 113 -12.25 3.66 8.84
CA SER A 113 -11.26 4.25 7.95
C SER A 113 -11.88 4.56 6.61
N HIS A 114 -11.15 5.29 5.78
CA HIS A 114 -11.55 5.50 4.39
C HIS A 114 -10.32 5.30 3.50
N SER A 115 -10.57 5.02 2.23
CA SER A 115 -9.51 4.94 1.25
C SER A 115 -9.94 5.67 -0.02
N LEU A 116 -8.97 6.16 -0.75
CA LEU A 116 -9.21 6.81 -2.03
C LEU A 116 -8.12 6.36 -2.98
N GLU A 117 -8.52 5.86 -4.14
CA GLU A 117 -7.59 5.36 -5.13
C GLU A 117 -7.89 6.02 -6.47
N LEU A 118 -6.82 6.36 -7.16
CA LEU A 118 -6.93 6.95 -8.49
C LEU A 118 -6.41 5.93 -9.51
N PHE A 119 -7.05 5.89 -10.65
CA PHE A 119 -6.70 4.94 -11.71
C PHE A 119 -6.36 5.73 -12.96
N GLY A 120 -5.21 5.43 -13.53
CA GLY A 120 -4.79 6.18 -14.70
C GLY A 120 -3.67 5.49 -15.41
N THR A 121 -2.91 6.25 -16.19
CA THR A 121 -1.77 5.75 -16.94
C THR A 121 -0.55 6.57 -16.57
N CYS A 122 0.53 5.91 -16.14
CA CYS A 122 1.73 6.61 -15.70
C CYS A 122 2.44 7.26 -16.90
N SER A 123 3.39 8.14 -16.62
CA SER A 123 4.09 8.89 -17.67
C SER A 123 4.83 7.99 -18.64
N ASN A 124 5.36 6.86 -18.18
CA ASN A 124 6.03 5.93 -19.06
C ASN A 124 5.07 5.26 -20.04
N CYS A 125 3.84 5.04 -19.62
CA CYS A 125 2.83 4.40 -20.46
C CYS A 125 2.13 5.39 -21.38
N THR A 126 1.93 6.62 -20.95
CA THR A 126 1.29 7.64 -21.78
C THR A 126 2.15 8.06 -22.97
N GLN A 127 3.46 7.89 -22.87
CA GLN A 127 4.38 8.23 -23.96
C GLN A 127 4.22 7.33 -25.18
N LEU A 128 3.46 6.27 -25.03
CA LEU A 128 3.23 5.34 -26.14
C LEU A 128 2.09 5.76 -27.06
N SER A 129 1.39 6.80 -26.72
CA SER A 129 0.26 7.29 -27.52
C SER A 129 0.67 8.33 -28.53
#